data_7a8b57c2535097774e73cfc931c7189b
#
_entry.id   7a8b57c2535097774e73cfc931c7189b
#
_cell.length_a   1.000
_cell.length_b   1.000
_cell.length_c   1.000
_cell.angle_alpha   90.00
_cell.angle_beta   90.00
_cell.angle_gamma   90.00
#
_symmetry.space_group_name_H-M   'P 1'
#
loop_
_entity.id
_entity.type
_entity.pdbx_description
1 polymer ?
#
loop_
_entity_poly.entity_id
_entity_poly.type
_entity_poly.pdbx_seq_one_letter_code
_entity_poly.pdbx_strand_id
1 'polypeptide(L)'
;MTDRVFDPIFATPGSACFDLKAYFGPDSRKVTVYTKTNERIERHCGKVDVHDEFCLIADPGDRMVIPTGLIFDIPEGHSIRIHPRSGLSLKVGMVLANQEAVIDADYREQTYILLKNDSAERVKIFHGDRICQGELIQNLKYDIERTATRPEIVDGRDGGMGSTG
;
A
#
# COMPACT_ATOMS: atom_id res chain seq x y z
N MET A 1 19.10 -17.51 -8.15
CA MET A 1 17.79 -17.01 -8.34
C MET A 1 17.26 -16.12 -7.24
N THR A 2 16.68 -15.26 -7.46
CA THR A 2 16.74 -13.82 -7.38
C THR A 2 16.27 -13.31 -6.00
N ASP A 3 17.24 -13.18 -5.11
CA ASP A 3 17.09 -12.35 -3.89
C ASP A 3 17.14 -10.84 -4.26
N ARG A 4 16.72 -10.52 -5.50
CA ARG A 4 16.79 -9.17 -6.04
C ARG A 4 15.67 -8.31 -5.51
N VAL A 5 15.99 -7.20 -4.88
CA VAL A 5 15.09 -6.07 -4.67
C VAL A 5 14.79 -5.43 -6.04
N PHE A 6 13.55 -5.04 -6.25
CA PHE A 6 13.12 -4.47 -7.52
C PHE A 6 13.07 -2.95 -7.43
N ASP A 7 13.70 -2.28 -8.38
CA ASP A 7 13.60 -0.83 -8.51
C ASP A 7 12.16 -0.41 -8.83
N PRO A 8 11.69 0.74 -8.29
CA PRO A 8 10.45 1.36 -8.71
C PRO A 8 10.51 1.72 -10.20
N ILE A 9 9.44 1.43 -10.96
CA ILE A 9 9.42 1.65 -12.42
C ILE A 9 8.13 2.36 -12.82
N PHE A 10 8.26 3.44 -13.58
CA PHE A 10 7.14 4.04 -14.31
C PHE A 10 6.75 3.14 -15.48
N ALA A 11 5.48 2.79 -15.60
CA ALA A 11 5.01 1.89 -16.65
C ALA A 11 5.12 2.52 -18.05
N THR A 12 4.93 3.84 -18.15
CA THR A 12 5.04 4.63 -19.38
C THR A 12 5.62 6.02 -19.06
N PRO A 13 6.12 6.77 -20.05
CA PRO A 13 6.59 8.14 -19.85
C PRO A 13 5.53 9.10 -19.30
N GLY A 14 4.24 8.80 -19.50
CA GLY A 14 3.11 9.61 -19.00
C GLY A 14 2.53 9.11 -17.67
N SER A 15 3.12 8.09 -17.05
CA SER A 15 2.64 7.60 -15.76
C SER A 15 2.94 8.59 -14.65
N ALA A 16 1.93 8.93 -13.84
CA ALA A 16 2.11 9.75 -12.63
C ALA A 16 2.75 8.94 -11.49
N CYS A 17 2.48 7.64 -11.45
CA CYS A 17 2.93 6.73 -10.39
C CYS A 17 3.95 5.73 -10.91
N PHE A 18 4.87 5.34 -10.03
CA PHE A 18 5.78 4.20 -10.23
C PHE A 18 5.21 2.94 -9.55
N ASP A 19 5.42 1.77 -10.17
CA ASP A 19 5.01 0.48 -9.58
C ASP A 19 5.95 0.05 -8.45
N LEU A 20 5.39 -0.49 -7.37
CA LEU A 20 6.11 -1.17 -6.29
C LEU A 20 5.77 -2.66 -6.31
N LYS A 21 6.79 -3.48 -5.99
CA LYS A 21 6.69 -4.94 -6.09
C LYS A 21 6.86 -5.61 -4.74
N ALA A 22 6.22 -6.78 -4.59
CA ALA A 22 6.42 -7.64 -3.43
C ALA A 22 7.85 -8.21 -3.43
N TYR A 23 8.49 -8.16 -2.26
CA TYR A 23 9.82 -8.70 -2.05
C TYR A 23 9.81 -9.82 -1.02
N PHE A 24 10.09 -11.05 -1.45
CA PHE A 24 10.21 -12.23 -0.58
C PHE A 24 11.64 -12.80 -0.65
N GLY A 25 12.62 -11.95 -0.39
CA GLY A 25 14.04 -12.33 -0.27
C GLY A 25 14.34 -13.11 1.01
N PRO A 26 15.63 -13.52 1.24
CA PRO A 26 16.02 -14.40 2.33
C PRO A 26 15.51 -13.97 3.70
N ASP A 27 15.58 -12.68 4.00
CA ASP A 27 15.21 -12.10 5.29
C ASP A 27 13.74 -11.64 5.34
N SER A 28 12.98 -11.81 4.25
CA SER A 28 11.61 -11.31 4.09
C SER A 28 10.61 -12.40 3.71
N ARG A 29 10.90 -13.65 4.07
CA ARG A 29 10.03 -14.81 3.81
C ARG A 29 8.97 -15.07 4.87
N LYS A 30 9.02 -14.33 5.98
CA LYS A 30 7.99 -14.30 7.00
C LYS A 30 7.21 -13.01 6.85
N VAL A 31 5.90 -13.14 6.67
CA VAL A 31 5.00 -12.01 6.50
C VAL A 31 4.01 -12.00 7.63
N THR A 32 3.91 -10.87 8.32
CA THR A 32 2.86 -10.67 9.32
C THR A 32 1.51 -10.58 8.62
N VAL A 33 0.58 -11.41 9.06
CA VAL A 33 -0.79 -11.48 8.55
C VAL A 33 -1.77 -11.31 9.70
N TYR A 34 -2.78 -10.48 9.51
CA TYR A 34 -3.97 -10.43 10.35
C TYR A 34 -5.11 -11.14 9.62
N THR A 35 -5.57 -12.25 10.16
CA THR A 35 -6.64 -13.06 9.58
C THR A 35 -7.97 -12.31 9.55
N LYS A 36 -8.97 -12.87 8.87
CA LYS A 36 -10.35 -12.35 8.89
C LYS A 36 -10.91 -12.18 10.30
N THR A 37 -10.49 -13.03 11.24
CA THR A 37 -10.88 -12.98 12.66
C THR A 37 -10.00 -12.07 13.51
N ASN A 38 -9.12 -11.30 12.86
CA ASN A 38 -8.19 -10.35 13.48
C ASN A 38 -7.08 -11.02 14.34
N GLU A 39 -6.81 -12.30 14.12
CA GLU A 39 -5.68 -12.99 14.74
C GLU A 39 -4.39 -12.62 14.00
N ARG A 40 -3.35 -12.24 14.77
CA ARG A 40 -2.02 -11.96 14.21
C ARG A 40 -1.22 -13.25 14.12
N ILE A 41 -0.81 -13.60 12.92
CA ILE A 41 0.03 -14.78 12.64
C ILE A 41 1.25 -14.40 11.78
N GLU A 42 2.28 -15.25 11.80
CA GLU A 42 3.38 -15.19 10.86
C GLU A 42 3.17 -16.27 9.78
N ARG A 43 3.09 -15.84 8.53
CA ARG A 43 2.93 -16.75 7.38
C ARG A 43 4.20 -16.80 6.56
N HIS A 44 4.68 -18.00 6.28
CA HIS A 44 5.87 -18.20 5.48
C HIS A 44 5.53 -18.19 3.98
N CYS A 45 6.34 -17.49 3.19
CA CYS A 45 6.32 -17.63 1.75
C CYS A 45 6.86 -19.00 1.37
N GLY A 46 6.06 -19.79 0.67
CA GLY A 46 6.44 -21.09 0.15
C GLY A 46 7.01 -21.00 -1.27
N LYS A 47 7.86 -21.98 -1.63
CA LYS A 47 8.24 -22.17 -3.02
C LYS A 47 7.12 -22.87 -3.78
N VAL A 48 6.87 -22.44 -5.02
CA VAL A 48 5.93 -23.11 -5.92
C VAL A 48 6.74 -23.93 -6.91
N ASP A 49 6.49 -25.23 -6.94
CA ASP A 49 7.31 -26.24 -7.65
C ASP A 49 7.53 -26.01 -9.16
N VAL A 50 6.66 -25.22 -9.80
CA VAL A 50 6.70 -25.05 -11.27
C VAL A 50 7.73 -23.99 -11.73
N HIS A 51 8.07 -23.00 -10.88
CA HIS A 51 8.93 -21.88 -11.29
C HIS A 51 10.04 -21.54 -10.27
N ASP A 52 10.19 -22.32 -9.20
CA ASP A 52 11.12 -22.04 -8.08
C ASP A 52 10.99 -20.61 -7.49
N GLU A 53 9.76 -20.04 -7.60
CA GLU A 53 9.44 -18.71 -7.13
C GLU A 53 8.77 -18.76 -5.76
N PHE A 54 9.09 -17.76 -4.92
CA PHE A 54 8.43 -17.61 -3.63
C PHE A 54 7.09 -16.94 -3.78
N CYS A 55 6.07 -17.49 -3.13
CA CYS A 55 4.77 -16.84 -3.04
C CYS A 55 4.22 -16.87 -1.62
N LEU A 56 3.40 -15.86 -1.33
CA LEU A 56 2.54 -15.79 -0.17
C LEU A 56 1.10 -16.14 -0.59
N ILE A 57 0.43 -16.97 0.21
CA ILE A 57 -1.00 -17.26 0.00
C ILE A 57 -1.79 -16.32 0.91
N ALA A 58 -2.69 -15.55 0.32
CA ALA A 58 -3.64 -14.69 1.00
C ALA A 58 -5.01 -15.37 1.06
N ASP A 59 -5.48 -15.74 2.24
CA ASP A 59 -6.84 -16.24 2.41
C ASP A 59 -7.87 -15.08 2.36
N PRO A 60 -9.15 -15.33 2.06
CA PRO A 60 -10.18 -14.30 2.05
C PRO A 60 -10.26 -13.52 3.39
N GLY A 61 -10.17 -12.21 3.31
CA GLY A 61 -10.21 -11.31 4.45
C GLY A 61 -8.87 -11.06 5.16
N ASP A 62 -7.80 -11.74 4.76
CA ASP A 62 -6.46 -11.50 5.31
C ASP A 62 -5.97 -10.09 5.01
N ARG A 63 -5.30 -9.46 6.00
CA ARG A 63 -4.52 -8.24 5.85
C ARG A 63 -3.06 -8.57 6.11
N MET A 64 -2.19 -8.19 5.18
CA MET A 64 -0.80 -8.62 5.13
C MET A 64 0.13 -7.42 5.08
N VAL A 65 1.25 -7.52 5.77
CA VAL A 65 2.33 -6.52 5.78
C VAL A 65 3.39 -6.97 4.77
N ILE A 66 3.23 -6.61 3.50
CA ILE A 66 4.09 -7.08 2.40
C ILE A 66 5.36 -6.21 2.31
N PRO A 67 6.55 -6.79 2.42
CA PRO A 67 7.79 -6.07 2.25
C PRO A 67 8.04 -5.70 0.78
N THR A 68 8.67 -4.54 0.55
CA THR A 68 9.16 -4.12 -0.78
C THR A 68 10.68 -4.27 -0.93
N GLY A 69 11.41 -4.39 0.17
CA GLY A 69 12.87 -4.34 0.20
C GLY A 69 13.45 -2.93 0.02
N LEU A 70 12.62 -1.90 -0.10
CA LEU A 70 13.02 -0.53 -0.41
C LEU A 70 12.97 0.38 0.82
N ILE A 71 13.97 1.24 0.92
CA ILE A 71 13.99 2.39 1.83
C ILE A 71 14.08 3.62 0.93
N PHE A 72 13.20 4.60 1.13
CA PHE A 72 13.18 5.83 0.35
C PHE A 72 13.90 6.95 1.08
N ASP A 73 14.72 7.70 0.35
CA ASP A 73 15.27 8.98 0.80
C ASP A 73 14.42 10.10 0.17
N ILE A 74 13.37 10.48 0.89
CA ILE A 74 12.37 11.45 0.43
C ILE A 74 12.87 12.86 0.77
N PRO A 75 12.90 13.80 -0.19
CA PRO A 75 13.27 15.20 0.07
C PRO A 75 12.36 15.85 1.12
N GLU A 76 12.92 16.75 1.93
CA GLU A 76 12.14 17.55 2.88
C GLU A 76 10.99 18.29 2.15
N GLY A 77 9.84 18.38 2.80
CA GLY A 77 8.64 19.00 2.23
C GLY A 77 7.90 18.12 1.20
N HIS A 78 8.29 16.85 1.06
CA HIS A 78 7.60 15.88 0.21
C HIS A 78 7.18 14.65 1.01
N SER A 79 6.30 13.86 0.42
CA SER A 79 5.92 12.52 0.89
C SER A 79 5.65 11.62 -0.30
N ILE A 80 5.69 10.30 -0.11
CA ILE A 80 5.20 9.35 -1.11
C ILE A 80 3.80 8.92 -0.70
N ARG A 81 2.84 9.04 -1.63
CA ARG A 81 1.50 8.48 -1.52
C ARG A 81 1.47 7.13 -2.21
N ILE A 82 0.92 6.14 -1.53
CA ILE A 82 0.76 4.78 -2.07
C ILE A 82 -0.70 4.55 -2.41
N HIS A 83 -0.93 4.18 -3.66
CA HIS A 83 -2.24 3.95 -4.24
C HIS A 83 -2.43 2.49 -4.64
N PRO A 84 -3.67 1.96 -4.60
CA PRO A 84 -3.96 0.64 -5.14
C PRO A 84 -3.77 0.63 -6.67
N ARG A 85 -3.57 -0.57 -7.22
CA ARG A 85 -3.57 -0.76 -8.68
C ARG A 85 -4.95 -1.21 -9.13
N SER A 86 -5.55 -0.50 -10.07
CA SER A 86 -6.91 -0.75 -10.58
C SER A 86 -7.11 -2.19 -11.05
N GLY A 87 -6.15 -2.74 -11.81
CA GLY A 87 -6.23 -4.11 -12.30
C GLY A 87 -6.17 -5.16 -11.18
N LEU A 88 -5.39 -4.92 -10.13
CA LEU A 88 -5.29 -5.81 -8.99
C LEU A 88 -6.58 -5.76 -8.14
N SER A 89 -7.10 -4.56 -7.91
CA SER A 89 -8.33 -4.37 -7.15
C SER A 89 -9.55 -4.94 -7.88
N LEU A 90 -9.70 -4.63 -9.18
CA LEU A 90 -10.89 -5.00 -9.93
C LEU A 90 -10.93 -6.50 -10.29
N LYS A 91 -9.80 -7.07 -10.73
CA LYS A 91 -9.78 -8.44 -11.29
C LYS A 91 -9.45 -9.50 -10.25
N VAL A 92 -8.69 -9.14 -9.20
CA VAL A 92 -8.18 -10.09 -8.21
C VAL A 92 -8.81 -9.87 -6.83
N GLY A 93 -9.37 -8.68 -6.59
CA GLY A 93 -9.93 -8.30 -5.29
C GLY A 93 -8.87 -8.01 -4.23
N MET A 94 -7.63 -7.72 -4.64
CA MET A 94 -6.58 -7.29 -3.72
C MET A 94 -6.56 -5.77 -3.64
N VAL A 95 -6.71 -5.23 -2.43
CA VAL A 95 -6.78 -3.79 -2.17
C VAL A 95 -5.77 -3.38 -1.11
N LEU A 96 -5.51 -2.07 -0.97
CA LEU A 96 -4.76 -1.56 0.18
C LEU A 96 -5.66 -1.59 1.41
N ALA A 97 -5.18 -2.17 2.51
CA ALA A 97 -5.95 -2.27 3.76
C ALA A 97 -6.18 -0.90 4.42
N ASN A 98 -5.33 0.07 4.15
CA ASN A 98 -5.42 1.46 4.62
C ASN A 98 -5.88 2.44 3.52
N GLN A 99 -6.39 1.94 2.39
CA GLN A 99 -6.87 2.69 1.23
C GLN A 99 -5.78 3.50 0.53
N GLU A 100 -5.20 4.48 1.19
CA GLU A 100 -4.00 5.22 0.79
C GLU A 100 -2.99 5.16 1.96
N ALA A 101 -1.71 4.94 1.65
CA ALA A 101 -0.65 5.07 2.63
C ALA A 101 0.18 6.33 2.36
N VAL A 102 0.73 6.89 3.42
CA VAL A 102 1.65 8.02 3.35
C VAL A 102 2.99 7.57 3.90
N ILE A 103 4.05 7.82 3.14
CA ILE A 103 5.42 7.64 3.59
C ILE A 103 6.01 9.04 3.74
N ASP A 104 6.30 9.41 4.98
CA ASP A 104 6.84 10.72 5.33
C ASP A 104 8.34 10.82 5.04
N ALA A 105 8.85 12.05 4.87
CA ALA A 105 10.25 12.30 4.56
C ALA A 105 11.22 11.82 5.65
N ASP A 106 10.78 11.71 6.90
CA ASP A 106 11.56 11.23 8.04
C ASP A 106 11.42 9.73 8.31
N TYR A 107 10.60 9.01 7.54
CA TYR A 107 10.50 7.55 7.61
C TYR A 107 11.73 6.91 6.93
N ARG A 108 12.62 6.33 7.74
CA ARG A 108 13.92 5.79 7.29
C ARG A 108 14.01 4.27 7.33
N GLU A 109 12.88 3.60 7.53
CA GLU A 109 12.80 2.14 7.56
C GLU A 109 12.33 1.56 6.22
N GLN A 110 12.38 0.24 6.10
CA GLN A 110 11.85 -0.46 4.92
C GLN A 110 10.36 -0.14 4.72
N THR A 111 10.01 0.14 3.47
CA THR A 111 8.62 0.35 3.08
C THR A 111 7.87 -0.96 3.01
N TYR A 112 6.77 -1.04 3.74
CA TYR A 112 5.83 -2.15 3.73
C TYR A 112 4.49 -1.71 3.14
N ILE A 113 3.85 -2.62 2.41
CA ILE A 113 2.53 -2.38 1.82
C ILE A 113 1.50 -3.21 2.56
N LEU A 114 0.47 -2.53 3.07
CA LEU A 114 -0.64 -3.18 3.75
C LEU A 114 -1.68 -3.63 2.70
N LEU A 115 -1.64 -4.90 2.31
CA LEU A 115 -2.61 -5.48 1.38
C LEU A 115 -3.72 -6.23 2.12
N LYS A 116 -4.91 -6.20 1.54
CA LYS A 116 -6.06 -7.01 1.97
C LYS A 116 -6.58 -7.83 0.81
N ASN A 117 -6.85 -9.10 1.05
CA ASN A 117 -7.65 -9.92 0.14
C ASN A 117 -9.13 -9.70 0.42
N ASP A 118 -9.78 -8.91 -0.42
CA ASP A 118 -11.21 -8.59 -0.32
C ASP A 118 -12.08 -9.46 -1.22
N SER A 119 -11.47 -10.47 -1.86
CA SER A 119 -12.17 -11.49 -2.66
C SER A 119 -12.64 -12.65 -1.78
N ALA A 120 -13.46 -13.53 -2.36
CA ALA A 120 -13.89 -14.79 -1.73
C ALA A 120 -12.89 -15.93 -1.92
N GLU A 121 -11.84 -15.74 -2.74
CA GLU A 121 -10.90 -16.77 -3.14
C GLU A 121 -9.52 -16.57 -2.53
N ARG A 122 -8.74 -17.65 -2.48
CA ARG A 122 -7.31 -17.57 -2.15
C ARG A 122 -6.56 -16.90 -3.28
N VAL A 123 -5.73 -15.93 -2.94
CA VAL A 123 -4.87 -15.24 -3.89
C VAL A 123 -3.41 -15.58 -3.61
N LYS A 124 -2.64 -15.85 -4.66
CA LYS A 124 -1.18 -16.00 -4.58
C LYS A 124 -0.53 -14.68 -4.94
N ILE A 125 0.39 -14.22 -4.10
CA ILE A 125 1.24 -13.06 -4.37
C ILE A 125 2.66 -13.60 -4.54
N PHE A 126 3.24 -13.41 -5.72
CA PHE A 126 4.58 -13.88 -6.04
C PHE A 126 5.63 -12.80 -5.75
N HIS A 127 6.85 -13.27 -5.50
CA HIS A 127 8.02 -12.38 -5.49
C HIS A 127 8.14 -11.63 -6.82
N GLY A 128 8.18 -10.30 -6.77
CA GLY A 128 8.21 -9.45 -7.97
C GLY A 128 6.85 -9.03 -8.53
N ASP A 129 5.75 -9.50 -7.97
CA ASP A 129 4.43 -9.01 -8.35
C ASP A 129 4.29 -7.52 -8.04
N ARG A 130 3.73 -6.77 -8.99
CA ARG A 130 3.36 -5.36 -8.80
C ARG A 130 2.13 -5.27 -7.93
N ILE A 131 2.29 -4.82 -6.68
CA ILE A 131 1.25 -4.84 -5.64
C ILE A 131 0.57 -3.50 -5.39
N CYS A 132 1.24 -2.41 -5.68
CA CYS A 132 0.73 -1.05 -5.54
C CYS A 132 1.50 -0.09 -6.44
N GLN A 133 1.17 1.19 -6.38
CA GLN A 133 1.87 2.25 -7.09
C GLN A 133 2.11 3.44 -6.16
N GLY A 134 3.23 4.14 -6.33
CA GLY A 134 3.64 5.27 -5.52
C GLY A 134 3.75 6.55 -6.33
N GLU A 135 3.45 7.67 -5.71
CA GLU A 135 3.55 9.02 -6.26
C GLU A 135 4.28 9.94 -5.27
N LEU A 136 5.28 10.68 -5.74
CA LEU A 136 5.94 11.71 -4.94
C LEU A 136 5.11 13.00 -4.98
N ILE A 137 4.72 13.50 -3.80
CA ILE A 137 3.89 14.69 -3.68
C ILE A 137 4.62 15.73 -2.82
N GLN A 138 4.54 17.00 -3.25
CA GLN A 138 4.97 18.13 -2.44
C GLN A 138 3.90 18.42 -1.37
N ASN A 139 4.32 18.50 -0.12
CA ASN A 139 3.44 18.80 1.01
C ASN A 139 3.28 20.31 1.18
N LEU A 140 2.05 20.77 1.27
CA LEU A 140 1.79 22.15 1.71
C LEU A 140 2.04 22.27 3.20
N LYS A 141 2.81 23.29 3.61
CA LYS A 141 2.95 23.65 5.03
C LYS A 141 1.75 24.51 5.44
N TYR A 142 1.14 24.18 6.55
CA TYR A 142 0.02 24.93 7.13
C TYR A 142 0.05 24.82 8.66
N ASP A 143 -0.47 25.84 9.31
CA ASP A 143 -0.67 25.84 10.75
C ASP A 143 -2.09 25.46 11.09
N ILE A 144 -2.28 24.75 12.20
CA ILE A 144 -3.59 24.36 12.71
C ILE A 144 -3.85 25.15 13.98
N GLU A 145 -4.86 26.03 13.93
CA GLU A 145 -5.29 26.81 15.06
C GLU A 145 -6.65 26.33 15.59
N ARG A 146 -6.76 26.30 16.90
CA ARG A 146 -8.04 25.99 17.55
C ARG A 146 -8.84 27.27 17.66
N THR A 147 -10.05 27.28 17.07
CA THR A 147 -11.02 28.34 17.29
C THR A 147 -12.15 27.89 18.23
N ALA A 148 -12.64 28.79 19.07
CA ALA A 148 -13.82 28.57 19.91
C ALA A 148 -15.11 29.01 19.21
N THR A 149 -15.01 29.73 18.08
CA THR A 149 -16.16 30.23 17.32
C THR A 149 -16.31 29.43 16.03
N ARG A 150 -17.57 29.21 15.63
CA ARG A 150 -17.87 28.62 14.33
C ARG A 150 -17.38 29.56 13.22
N PRO A 151 -16.69 29.06 12.19
CA PRO A 151 -16.36 29.87 11.02
C PRO A 151 -17.63 30.45 10.37
N GLU A 152 -17.50 31.59 9.72
CA GLU A 152 -18.60 32.20 8.97
C GLU A 152 -19.06 31.26 7.84
N ILE A 153 -20.37 31.23 7.60
CA ILE A 153 -20.95 30.46 6.50
C ILE A 153 -20.74 31.27 5.23
N VAL A 154 -19.94 30.73 4.32
CA VAL A 154 -19.73 31.30 2.98
C VAL A 154 -20.72 30.62 2.03
N ASP A 155 -21.36 31.41 1.16
CA ASP A 155 -22.24 30.98 0.08
C ASP A 155 -23.53 30.24 0.51
N GLY A 156 -24.03 30.53 1.71
CA GLY A 156 -25.36 30.06 2.14
C GLY A 156 -25.47 28.54 2.34
N ARG A 157 -24.33 27.82 2.40
CA ARG A 157 -24.33 26.38 2.68
C ARG A 157 -24.73 26.14 4.14
N ASP A 158 -25.95 25.68 4.35
CA ASP A 158 -26.48 25.26 5.65
C ASP A 158 -26.71 23.74 5.62
N GLY A 159 -25.87 23.01 6.34
CA GLY A 159 -26.01 21.55 6.50
C GLY A 159 -24.69 20.78 6.41
N GLY A 160 -24.75 19.55 6.93
CA GLY A 160 -23.63 18.62 7.00
C GLY A 160 -23.79 17.42 6.05
N MET A 161 -23.54 16.22 6.57
CA MET A 161 -23.65 14.99 5.79
C MET A 161 -25.08 14.78 5.30
N GLY A 162 -25.24 14.53 3.99
CA GLY A 162 -26.53 14.28 3.35
C GLY A 162 -27.35 15.53 3.02
N SER A 163 -26.84 16.75 3.21
CA SER A 163 -27.56 17.98 2.89
C SER A 163 -27.59 18.35 1.41
N THR A 164 -26.86 17.63 0.56
CA THR A 164 -26.75 17.91 -0.89
C THR A 164 -27.38 16.83 -1.78
N GLY A 165 -28.26 15.97 -1.26
CA GLY A 165 -28.98 14.95 -2.02
C GLY A 165 -28.84 13.58 -1.46
#